data_7e8cfe222b94eb863e0aab4cbb9bdf60
#
_entry.id   7e8cfe222b94eb863e0aab4cbb9bdf60
#
_cell.length_a   1.000
_cell.length_b   1.000
_cell.length_c   1.000
_cell.angle_alpha   90.00
_cell.angle_beta   90.00
_cell.angle_gamma   90.00
#
_symmetry.space_group_name_H-M   'P 1'
#
loop_
_entity.id
_entity.type
_entity.pdbx_description
1 polymer ?
#
loop_
_entity_poly.entity_id
_entity_poly.type
_entity_poly.pdbx_seq_one_letter_code
_entity_poly.pdbx_strand_id
1 'polypeptide(L)'
;MRLTTLHFPRLIAALLLLLPASVFVHAQDWAKARLEASPRHHEYVSLKHDSRTVQAFVVYPEVKGKAPVVILIHEIFGLSDWAKEMADELAAQGFIVVAPDLLSGFGPNGGGSSEFASQDATIKAVSGLDPAVVNADLDAAADYGKHLPAADGKIAVAGFCWGGGKSFAFAAHRKDLSAAFVFYGPGPADVSTVTAPVYGFYAGNDARIGATLPATVAAMKAAGKKYDPVTYDGAGHGFMRAGEDPANTVPGNKTARDEGFARLVKLLYEMKSAGVAGNSIESPTTAARDKAKLVECHTAAIASSTASM
;
A
#
# COMPACT_ATOMS: atom_id res chain seq x y z
N MET A 1 -88.16 -26.69 1.97
CA MET A 1 -86.85 -26.59 1.22
C MET A 1 -85.92 -25.73 2.04
N ARG A 2 -84.99 -26.33 2.78
CA ARG A 2 -83.99 -25.63 3.57
C ARG A 2 -82.67 -25.70 2.82
N LEU A 3 -82.09 -24.53 2.42
CA LEU A 3 -80.75 -24.45 1.82
C LEU A 3 -79.73 -24.39 2.98
N THR A 4 -78.84 -25.39 2.97
CA THR A 4 -77.69 -25.43 3.85
C THR A 4 -76.53 -24.73 3.17
N THR A 5 -76.07 -23.65 3.76
CA THR A 5 -74.87 -22.92 3.35
C THR A 5 -73.62 -23.61 3.91
N LEU A 6 -72.78 -24.12 3.01
CA LEU A 6 -71.44 -24.64 3.34
C LEU A 6 -70.43 -23.46 3.54
N HIS A 7 -69.84 -23.39 4.75
CA HIS A 7 -68.72 -22.49 5.03
C HIS A 7 -67.40 -23.23 4.73
N PHE A 8 -66.66 -22.73 3.73
CA PHE A 8 -65.25 -23.13 3.53
C PHE A 8 -64.33 -22.23 4.34
N PRO A 9 -63.42 -22.81 5.16
CA PRO A 9 -62.40 -22.03 5.83
C PRO A 9 -61.32 -21.62 4.85
N ARG A 10 -61.02 -20.31 4.73
CA ARG A 10 -59.90 -19.78 3.99
C ARG A 10 -58.64 -19.99 4.79
N LEU A 11 -57.82 -21.00 4.37
CA LEU A 11 -56.45 -21.14 4.81
C LEU A 11 -55.61 -20.04 4.13
N ILE A 12 -55.19 -19.04 4.90
CA ILE A 12 -54.20 -18.06 4.49
C ILE A 12 -52.84 -18.71 4.70
N ALA A 13 -52.24 -19.23 3.64
CA ALA A 13 -50.82 -19.64 3.64
C ALA A 13 -49.94 -18.37 3.64
N ALA A 14 -49.38 -18.07 4.81
CA ALA A 14 -48.34 -17.04 4.92
C ALA A 14 -47.06 -17.58 4.29
N LEU A 15 -46.78 -17.15 3.04
CA LEU A 15 -45.54 -17.37 2.35
C LEU A 15 -44.48 -16.44 2.96
N LEU A 16 -43.68 -16.93 3.92
CA LEU A 16 -42.48 -16.26 4.39
C LEU A 16 -41.46 -16.21 3.25
N LEU A 17 -41.36 -15.09 2.54
CA LEU A 17 -40.26 -14.76 1.66
C LEU A 17 -38.98 -14.61 2.52
N LEU A 18 -38.20 -15.66 2.62
CA LEU A 18 -36.79 -15.60 3.03
C LEU A 18 -36.04 -14.85 1.93
N LEU A 19 -35.94 -13.52 2.07
CA LEU A 19 -34.99 -12.73 1.30
C LEU A 19 -33.59 -13.24 1.68
N PRO A 20 -32.76 -13.66 0.72
CA PRO A 20 -31.37 -13.94 1.03
C PRO A 20 -30.76 -12.63 1.56
N ALA A 21 -30.28 -12.66 2.79
CA ALA A 21 -29.41 -11.59 3.32
C ALA A 21 -28.23 -11.54 2.36
N SER A 22 -28.19 -10.53 1.50
CA SER A 22 -27.04 -10.23 0.66
C SER A 22 -25.91 -9.92 1.63
N VAL A 23 -25.02 -10.88 1.83
CA VAL A 23 -23.76 -10.67 2.54
C VAL A 23 -22.97 -9.75 1.61
N PHE A 24 -22.99 -8.44 1.87
CA PHE A 24 -22.06 -7.50 1.28
C PHE A 24 -20.68 -7.86 1.82
N VAL A 25 -20.00 -8.81 1.18
CA VAL A 25 -18.59 -9.03 1.40
C VAL A 25 -17.90 -7.76 0.89
N HIS A 26 -17.40 -6.96 1.82
CA HIS A 26 -16.59 -5.80 1.44
C HIS A 26 -15.34 -6.33 0.75
N ALA A 27 -14.99 -5.75 -0.40
CA ALA A 27 -13.93 -6.26 -1.28
C ALA A 27 -12.53 -6.34 -0.63
N GLN A 28 -12.38 -5.93 0.63
CA GLN A 28 -11.12 -5.94 1.40
C GLN A 28 -11.29 -6.44 2.84
N ASP A 29 -12.36 -7.19 3.16
CA ASP A 29 -12.58 -7.74 4.52
C ASP A 29 -11.39 -8.62 4.98
N TRP A 30 -10.72 -9.27 4.05
CA TRP A 30 -9.51 -10.05 4.32
C TRP A 30 -8.33 -9.17 4.82
N ALA A 31 -8.16 -7.98 4.24
CA ALA A 31 -7.11 -7.04 4.66
C ALA A 31 -7.41 -6.47 6.05
N LYS A 32 -8.68 -6.11 6.29
CA LYS A 32 -9.16 -5.68 7.61
C LYS A 32 -8.92 -6.75 8.67
N ALA A 33 -9.27 -8.00 8.40
CA ALA A 33 -9.06 -9.10 9.33
C ALA A 33 -7.57 -9.33 9.67
N ARG A 34 -6.67 -9.20 8.68
CA ARG A 34 -5.22 -9.27 8.93
C ARG A 34 -4.74 -8.12 9.80
N LEU A 35 -5.20 -6.91 9.51
CA LEU A 35 -4.84 -5.72 10.29
C LEU A 35 -5.33 -5.84 11.75
N GLU A 36 -6.55 -6.31 11.98
CA GLU A 36 -7.09 -6.53 13.32
C GLU A 36 -6.34 -7.63 14.11
N ALA A 37 -5.76 -8.59 13.42
CA ALA A 37 -4.94 -9.65 14.02
C ALA A 37 -3.47 -9.23 14.24
N SER A 38 -3.06 -8.06 13.78
CA SER A 38 -1.68 -7.60 13.89
C SER A 38 -1.29 -7.34 15.36
N PRO A 39 -0.12 -7.84 15.82
CA PRO A 39 0.40 -7.55 17.15
C PRO A 39 1.07 -6.17 17.28
N ARG A 40 1.28 -5.46 16.16
CA ARG A 40 2.03 -4.22 16.11
C ARG A 40 1.23 -3.04 16.64
N HIS A 41 1.93 -2.07 17.23
CA HIS A 41 1.31 -0.81 17.60
C HIS A 41 1.01 0.02 16.36
N HIS A 42 -0.25 0.42 16.22
CA HIS A 42 -0.69 1.37 15.21
C HIS A 42 -1.63 2.41 15.83
N GLU A 43 -1.56 3.62 15.30
CA GLU A 43 -2.34 4.75 15.78
C GLU A 43 -2.71 5.70 14.64
N TYR A 44 -3.69 6.57 14.88
CA TYR A 44 -3.97 7.71 14.03
C TYR A 44 -3.38 8.97 14.65
N VAL A 45 -2.70 9.74 13.84
CA VAL A 45 -2.13 11.04 14.24
C VAL A 45 -2.66 12.16 13.35
N SER A 46 -2.78 13.35 13.92
CA SER A 46 -3.19 14.56 13.21
C SER A 46 -1.96 15.37 12.80
N LEU A 47 -1.65 15.39 11.53
CA LEU A 47 -0.58 16.19 10.94
C LEU A 47 -1.14 17.57 10.56
N LYS A 48 -0.48 18.64 10.99
CA LYS A 48 -0.93 20.01 10.71
C LYS A 48 0.10 20.72 9.84
N HIS A 49 -0.38 21.33 8.78
CA HIS A 49 0.38 22.29 7.98
C HIS A 49 -0.57 23.37 7.47
N ASP A 50 -0.13 24.60 7.47
CA ASP A 50 -0.95 25.77 7.13
C ASP A 50 -2.30 25.76 7.90
N SER A 51 -3.41 25.84 7.19
CA SER A 51 -4.77 25.72 7.75
C SER A 51 -5.35 24.30 7.70
N ARG A 52 -4.55 23.31 7.24
CA ARG A 52 -5.01 21.94 6.98
C ARG A 52 -4.62 20.98 8.10
N THR A 53 -5.46 20.02 8.37
CA THR A 53 -5.17 18.87 9.25
C THR A 53 -5.37 17.58 8.46
N VAL A 54 -4.32 16.76 8.37
CA VAL A 54 -4.32 15.47 7.68
C VAL A 54 -4.25 14.36 8.74
N GLN A 55 -5.17 13.40 8.69
CA GLN A 55 -5.08 12.20 9.51
C GLN A 55 -4.10 11.24 8.85
N ALA A 56 -3.18 10.69 9.62
CA ALA A 56 -2.27 9.66 9.13
C ALA A 56 -2.35 8.42 10.01
N PHE A 57 -2.39 7.25 9.36
CA PHE A 57 -2.24 5.97 10.02
C PHE A 57 -0.75 5.66 10.16
N VAL A 58 -0.29 5.43 11.39
CA VAL A 58 1.11 5.18 11.69
C VAL A 58 1.24 3.79 12.30
N VAL A 59 2.20 3.02 11.80
CA VAL A 59 2.51 1.68 12.31
C VAL A 59 3.98 1.62 12.71
N TYR A 60 4.24 1.08 13.89
CA TYR A 60 5.58 0.94 14.44
C TYR A 60 6.07 -0.51 14.36
N PRO A 61 7.33 -0.73 13.98
CA PRO A 61 7.93 -2.05 13.97
C PRO A 61 8.24 -2.55 15.38
N GLU A 62 8.21 -3.86 15.56
CA GLU A 62 8.65 -4.52 16.79
C GLU A 62 10.19 -4.74 16.77
N VAL A 63 10.96 -3.67 16.75
CA VAL A 63 12.43 -3.71 16.69
C VAL A 63 13.08 -2.97 17.85
N LYS A 64 14.26 -3.41 18.24
CA LYS A 64 15.11 -2.67 19.18
C LYS A 64 15.90 -1.61 18.41
N GLY A 65 15.77 -0.35 18.84
CA GLY A 65 16.49 0.77 18.25
C GLY A 65 15.69 1.54 17.20
N LYS A 66 16.39 2.43 16.50
CA LYS A 66 15.77 3.33 15.52
C LYS A 66 15.56 2.64 14.18
N ALA A 67 14.49 3.03 13.50
CA ALA A 67 14.09 2.47 12.20
C ALA A 67 13.93 3.55 11.13
N PRO A 68 14.16 3.23 9.86
CA PRO A 68 13.81 4.12 8.74
C PRO A 68 12.30 4.28 8.62
N VAL A 69 11.89 5.42 8.04
CA VAL A 69 10.48 5.74 7.81
C VAL A 69 10.12 5.51 6.35
N VAL A 70 8.97 4.92 6.12
CA VAL A 70 8.33 4.81 4.80
C VAL A 70 7.04 5.62 4.81
N ILE A 71 6.95 6.62 3.93
CA ILE A 71 5.70 7.31 3.66
C ILE A 71 4.93 6.49 2.63
N LEU A 72 3.78 5.96 3.01
CA LEU A 72 2.95 5.13 2.15
C LEU A 72 1.83 5.95 1.52
N ILE A 73 1.80 6.01 0.19
CA ILE A 73 0.76 6.73 -0.55
C ILE A 73 -0.25 5.71 -1.10
N HIS A 74 -1.48 5.83 -0.65
CA HIS A 74 -2.59 4.95 -0.99
C HIS A 74 -2.95 4.96 -2.49
N GLU A 75 -3.71 3.95 -2.93
CA GLU A 75 -4.29 3.87 -4.28
C GLU A 75 -5.40 4.92 -4.48
N ILE A 76 -6.01 4.90 -5.65
CA ILE A 76 -7.18 5.73 -6.00
C ILE A 76 -8.40 5.48 -5.09
N PHE A 77 -8.35 4.47 -4.24
CA PHE A 77 -9.39 4.08 -3.29
C PHE A 77 -9.28 4.79 -1.92
N GLY A 78 -8.38 5.76 -1.78
CA GLY A 78 -8.10 6.42 -0.50
C GLY A 78 -7.33 5.50 0.47
N LEU A 79 -7.27 5.90 1.75
CA LEU A 79 -6.64 5.12 2.81
C LEU A 79 -7.53 3.92 3.20
N SER A 80 -7.57 2.92 2.32
CA SER A 80 -8.35 1.71 2.45
C SER A 80 -7.75 0.73 3.47
N ASP A 81 -8.50 -0.34 3.81
CA ASP A 81 -8.00 -1.37 4.73
C ASP A 81 -6.78 -2.08 4.17
N TRP A 82 -6.70 -2.31 2.84
CA TRP A 82 -5.51 -2.83 2.22
C TRP A 82 -4.30 -1.88 2.34
N ALA A 83 -4.48 -0.58 2.17
CA ALA A 83 -3.38 0.37 2.32
C ALA A 83 -2.83 0.40 3.76
N LYS A 84 -3.70 0.26 4.76
CA LYS A 84 -3.33 0.14 6.16
C LYS A 84 -2.65 -1.20 6.47
N GLU A 85 -3.15 -2.29 5.88
CA GLU A 85 -2.55 -3.62 6.01
C GLU A 85 -1.16 -3.68 5.37
N MET A 86 -0.96 -3.09 4.18
CA MET A 86 0.36 -2.94 3.56
C MET A 86 1.32 -2.11 4.44
N ALA A 87 0.82 -1.09 5.13
CA ALA A 87 1.63 -0.35 6.11
C ALA A 87 2.06 -1.25 7.27
N ASP A 88 1.18 -2.11 7.74
CA ASP A 88 1.47 -3.08 8.79
C ASP A 88 2.47 -4.16 8.34
N GLU A 89 2.33 -4.67 7.11
CA GLU A 89 3.30 -5.61 6.53
C GLU A 89 4.71 -4.99 6.42
N LEU A 90 4.83 -3.74 6.01
CA LEU A 90 6.11 -3.04 5.97
C LEU A 90 6.68 -2.82 7.38
N ALA A 91 5.82 -2.54 8.36
CA ALA A 91 6.26 -2.43 9.75
C ALA A 91 6.74 -3.79 10.30
N ALA A 92 6.13 -4.91 9.89
CA ALA A 92 6.63 -6.25 10.18
C ALA A 92 8.07 -6.48 9.66
N GLN A 93 8.46 -5.76 8.62
CA GLN A 93 9.82 -5.79 8.07
C GLN A 93 10.78 -4.80 8.76
N GLY A 94 10.38 -4.15 9.85
CA GLY A 94 11.25 -3.30 10.65
C GLY A 94 11.34 -1.84 10.21
N PHE A 95 10.30 -1.32 9.56
CA PHE A 95 10.17 0.08 9.13
C PHE A 95 9.04 0.77 9.90
N ILE A 96 9.21 2.04 10.24
CA ILE A 96 8.10 2.88 10.67
C ILE A 96 7.33 3.29 9.42
N VAL A 97 6.02 3.12 9.41
CA VAL A 97 5.21 3.51 8.24
C VAL A 97 4.24 4.61 8.61
N VAL A 98 4.25 5.69 7.83
CA VAL A 98 3.30 6.80 7.95
C VAL A 98 2.46 6.83 6.68
N ALA A 99 1.17 6.53 6.79
CA ALA A 99 0.23 6.49 5.69
C ALA A 99 -0.81 7.61 5.84
N PRO A 100 -0.59 8.80 5.23
CA PRO A 100 -1.54 9.91 5.31
C PRO A 100 -2.82 9.58 4.54
N ASP A 101 -3.96 9.93 5.13
CA ASP A 101 -5.23 10.00 4.43
C ASP A 101 -5.33 11.33 3.68
N LEU A 102 -4.94 11.32 2.40
CA LEU A 102 -4.91 12.52 1.57
C LEU A 102 -6.31 13.10 1.27
N LEU A 103 -7.37 12.33 1.62
CA LEU A 103 -8.75 12.82 1.59
C LEU A 103 -9.21 13.44 2.91
N SER A 104 -8.35 13.57 3.91
CA SER A 104 -8.70 14.26 5.17
C SER A 104 -9.29 15.63 4.90
N GLY A 105 -10.46 15.92 5.47
CA GLY A 105 -11.17 17.18 5.29
C GLY A 105 -11.93 17.34 3.96
N PHE A 106 -11.75 16.43 2.99
CA PHE A 106 -12.46 16.44 1.70
C PHE A 106 -13.69 15.50 1.68
N GLY A 107 -13.78 14.61 2.65
CA GLY A 107 -14.93 13.74 2.80
C GLY A 107 -16.17 14.49 3.31
N PRO A 108 -17.34 13.85 3.29
CA PRO A 108 -18.56 14.39 3.89
C PRO A 108 -18.30 14.84 5.34
N ASN A 109 -18.90 15.97 5.72
CA ASN A 109 -18.76 16.57 7.06
C ASN A 109 -17.29 16.87 7.49
N GLY A 110 -16.38 17.01 6.52
CA GLY A 110 -14.97 17.24 6.82
C GLY A 110 -14.19 15.97 7.22
N GLY A 111 -14.74 14.78 6.95
CA GLY A 111 -14.07 13.49 7.17
C GLY A 111 -13.03 13.16 6.11
N GLY A 112 -12.52 11.93 6.17
CA GLY A 112 -11.51 11.39 5.26
C GLY A 112 -12.05 10.29 4.34
N SER A 113 -11.15 9.38 3.93
CA SER A 113 -11.44 8.28 2.99
C SER A 113 -12.62 7.40 3.41
N SER A 114 -12.80 7.13 4.70
CA SER A 114 -13.84 6.26 5.24
C SER A 114 -15.25 6.86 5.21
N GLU A 115 -15.37 8.19 4.98
CA GLU A 115 -16.65 8.90 5.04
C GLU A 115 -17.39 8.94 3.69
N PHE A 116 -16.76 8.48 2.62
CA PHE A 116 -17.41 8.45 1.30
C PHE A 116 -18.40 7.28 1.21
N ALA A 117 -19.60 7.57 0.71
CA ALA A 117 -20.70 6.61 0.62
C ALA A 117 -20.48 5.50 -0.43
N SER A 118 -19.53 5.68 -1.35
CA SER A 118 -19.21 4.70 -2.38
C SER A 118 -17.77 4.83 -2.85
N GLN A 119 -17.24 3.72 -3.40
CA GLN A 119 -15.92 3.69 -4.03
C GLN A 119 -15.80 4.71 -5.17
N ASP A 120 -16.83 4.88 -6.00
CA ASP A 120 -16.83 5.85 -7.09
C ASP A 120 -16.69 7.28 -6.58
N ALA A 121 -17.34 7.62 -5.47
CA ALA A 121 -17.20 8.93 -4.83
C ALA A 121 -15.75 9.13 -4.33
N THR A 122 -15.14 8.12 -3.71
CA THR A 122 -13.74 8.16 -3.29
C THR A 122 -12.81 8.33 -4.48
N ILE A 123 -12.99 7.56 -5.55
CA ILE A 123 -12.19 7.64 -6.79
C ILE A 123 -12.26 9.06 -7.38
N LYS A 124 -13.46 9.63 -7.45
CA LYS A 124 -13.65 11.00 -7.95
C LYS A 124 -12.93 12.02 -7.07
N ALA A 125 -13.02 11.89 -5.76
CA ALA A 125 -12.37 12.79 -4.81
C ALA A 125 -10.83 12.71 -4.92
N VAL A 126 -10.25 11.50 -4.90
CA VAL A 126 -8.79 11.30 -5.06
C VAL A 126 -8.29 11.83 -6.39
N SER A 127 -9.05 11.59 -7.48
CA SER A 127 -8.68 12.07 -8.82
C SER A 127 -8.70 13.60 -8.93
N GLY A 128 -9.49 14.27 -8.10
CA GLY A 128 -9.63 15.72 -8.08
C GLY A 128 -8.66 16.44 -7.13
N LEU A 129 -7.80 15.72 -6.41
CA LEU A 129 -6.86 16.34 -5.48
C LEU A 129 -5.83 17.23 -6.22
N ASP A 130 -5.67 18.45 -5.71
CA ASP A 130 -4.65 19.37 -6.20
C ASP A 130 -3.23 18.81 -5.89
N PRO A 131 -2.34 18.72 -6.89
CA PRO A 131 -0.98 18.24 -6.68
C PRO A 131 -0.19 19.03 -5.63
N ALA A 132 -0.43 20.33 -5.49
CA ALA A 132 0.25 21.14 -4.48
C ALA A 132 -0.20 20.78 -3.06
N VAL A 133 -1.50 20.55 -2.88
CA VAL A 133 -2.06 20.05 -1.60
C VAL A 133 -1.50 18.68 -1.27
N VAL A 134 -1.46 17.77 -2.25
CA VAL A 134 -0.88 16.43 -2.04
C VAL A 134 0.59 16.51 -1.61
N ASN A 135 1.40 17.37 -2.25
CA ASN A 135 2.80 17.54 -1.88
C ASN A 135 2.95 18.09 -0.46
N ALA A 136 2.14 19.10 -0.07
CA ALA A 136 2.19 19.67 1.28
C ALA A 136 1.76 18.64 2.34
N ASP A 137 0.73 17.83 2.08
CA ASP A 137 0.30 16.74 2.97
C ASP A 137 1.41 15.69 3.13
N LEU A 138 2.10 15.34 2.04
CA LEU A 138 3.22 14.40 2.04
C LEU A 138 4.47 14.96 2.74
N ASP A 139 4.75 16.26 2.58
CA ASP A 139 5.81 16.94 3.33
C ASP A 139 5.54 16.89 4.83
N ALA A 140 4.31 17.20 5.25
CA ALA A 140 3.93 17.10 6.66
C ALA A 140 4.07 15.67 7.21
N ALA A 141 3.70 14.65 6.42
CA ALA A 141 3.88 13.24 6.81
C ALA A 141 5.36 12.85 6.92
N ALA A 142 6.18 13.29 5.97
CA ALA A 142 7.61 13.02 5.95
C ALA A 142 8.33 13.72 7.11
N ASP A 143 8.00 14.97 7.39
CA ASP A 143 8.58 15.73 8.51
C ASP A 143 8.16 15.13 9.85
N TYR A 144 6.90 14.76 10.02
CA TYR A 144 6.45 14.03 11.20
C TYR A 144 7.25 12.74 11.40
N GLY A 145 7.30 11.89 10.37
CA GLY A 145 8.02 10.63 10.44
C GLY A 145 9.50 10.79 10.77
N LYS A 146 10.17 11.77 10.14
CA LYS A 146 11.59 12.07 10.36
C LYS A 146 11.90 12.48 11.81
N HIS A 147 10.99 13.18 12.47
CA HIS A 147 11.17 13.69 13.82
C HIS A 147 10.70 12.73 14.92
N LEU A 148 10.15 11.56 14.56
CA LEU A 148 9.81 10.55 15.56
C LEU A 148 11.06 10.12 16.35
N PRO A 149 10.96 9.98 17.69
CA PRO A 149 12.09 9.51 18.51
C PRO A 149 12.63 8.14 18.08
N ALA A 150 11.74 7.28 17.53
CA ALA A 150 12.08 5.95 17.02
C ALA A 150 12.66 5.96 15.61
N ALA A 151 12.67 7.10 14.90
CA ALA A 151 13.18 7.20 13.54
C ALA A 151 14.71 7.36 13.51
N ASP A 152 15.36 6.75 12.49
CA ASP A 152 16.80 6.88 12.24
C ASP A 152 17.15 8.08 11.34
N GLY A 153 16.15 8.85 10.93
CA GLY A 153 16.27 10.06 10.08
C GLY A 153 16.22 9.76 8.57
N LYS A 154 16.19 8.50 8.14
CA LYS A 154 16.03 8.12 6.73
C LYS A 154 14.56 8.03 6.36
N ILE A 155 14.21 8.59 5.21
CA ILE A 155 12.85 8.59 4.69
C ILE A 155 12.83 8.01 3.30
N ALA A 156 11.95 7.04 3.07
CA ALA A 156 11.54 6.59 1.75
C ALA A 156 10.07 6.92 1.50
N VAL A 157 9.67 6.97 0.24
CA VAL A 157 8.27 7.04 -0.17
C VAL A 157 7.92 5.82 -1.01
N ALA A 158 6.79 5.19 -0.73
CA ALA A 158 6.24 4.08 -1.52
C ALA A 158 4.78 4.41 -1.86
N GLY A 159 4.43 4.34 -3.14
CA GLY A 159 3.07 4.64 -3.58
C GLY A 159 2.57 3.63 -4.60
N PHE A 160 1.24 3.43 -4.61
CA PHE A 160 0.57 2.39 -5.37
C PHE A 160 -0.48 3.00 -6.30
N CYS A 161 -0.56 2.57 -7.57
CA CYS A 161 -1.51 3.06 -8.57
C CYS A 161 -1.42 4.59 -8.76
N TRP A 162 -2.47 5.33 -8.42
CA TRP A 162 -2.46 6.79 -8.35
C TRP A 162 -1.32 7.27 -7.43
N GLY A 163 -1.20 6.67 -6.25
CA GLY A 163 -0.13 6.94 -5.30
C GLY A 163 1.27 6.61 -5.85
N GLY A 164 1.39 5.64 -6.77
CA GLY A 164 2.64 5.37 -7.48
C GLY A 164 3.11 6.55 -8.29
N GLY A 165 2.21 7.18 -9.06
CA GLY A 165 2.51 8.42 -9.75
C GLY A 165 2.84 9.58 -8.80
N LYS A 166 2.16 9.65 -7.63
CA LYS A 166 2.45 10.66 -6.61
C LYS A 166 3.79 10.42 -5.91
N SER A 167 4.17 9.16 -5.67
CA SER A 167 5.50 8.81 -5.15
C SER A 167 6.61 9.29 -6.07
N PHE A 168 6.46 9.11 -7.37
CA PHE A 168 7.44 9.60 -8.33
C PHE A 168 7.48 11.14 -8.39
N ALA A 169 6.32 11.78 -8.41
CA ALA A 169 6.23 13.24 -8.39
C ALA A 169 6.82 13.82 -7.09
N PHE A 170 6.60 13.17 -5.96
CA PHE A 170 7.17 13.56 -4.68
C PHE A 170 8.69 13.42 -4.65
N ALA A 171 9.27 12.44 -5.35
CA ALA A 171 10.72 12.34 -5.52
C ALA A 171 11.32 13.49 -6.34
N ALA A 172 10.53 14.11 -7.23
CA ALA A 172 10.92 15.33 -7.92
C ALA A 172 10.72 16.59 -7.06
N HIS A 173 9.79 16.56 -6.09
CA HIS A 173 9.50 17.65 -5.17
C HIS A 173 10.47 17.68 -3.99
N ARG A 174 10.55 16.61 -3.20
CA ARG A 174 11.32 16.52 -1.96
C ARG A 174 12.74 16.03 -2.18
N LYS A 175 13.74 16.70 -1.55
CA LYS A 175 15.16 16.50 -1.84
C LYS A 175 15.90 15.60 -0.86
N ASP A 176 15.34 15.33 0.32
CA ASP A 176 15.97 14.53 1.38
C ASP A 176 15.43 13.08 1.45
N LEU A 177 14.73 12.63 0.42
CA LEU A 177 14.33 11.23 0.31
C LEU A 177 15.54 10.33 0.07
N SER A 178 15.60 9.23 0.79
CA SER A 178 16.61 8.17 0.59
C SER A 178 16.28 7.27 -0.61
N ALA A 179 15.00 7.08 -0.91
CA ALA A 179 14.50 6.32 -2.06
C ALA A 179 13.03 6.63 -2.35
N ALA A 180 12.59 6.39 -3.59
CA ALA A 180 11.18 6.39 -3.99
C ALA A 180 10.82 5.08 -4.69
N PHE A 181 9.70 4.49 -4.28
CA PHE A 181 9.18 3.23 -4.81
C PHE A 181 7.85 3.49 -5.51
N VAL A 182 7.80 3.15 -6.79
CA VAL A 182 6.70 3.50 -7.70
C VAL A 182 6.03 2.22 -8.20
N PHE A 183 4.88 1.89 -7.65
CA PHE A 183 4.10 0.74 -8.07
C PHE A 183 3.05 1.14 -9.10
N TYR A 184 3.19 0.62 -10.32
CA TYR A 184 2.27 0.79 -11.46
C TYR A 184 1.69 2.21 -11.61
N GLY A 185 2.56 3.21 -11.41
CA GLY A 185 2.27 4.64 -11.59
C GLY A 185 3.12 5.28 -12.68
N PRO A 186 2.63 6.33 -13.37
CA PRO A 186 3.41 7.04 -14.39
C PRO A 186 4.49 7.93 -13.76
N GLY A 187 5.52 8.24 -14.53
CA GLY A 187 6.51 9.26 -14.15
C GLY A 187 5.93 10.68 -14.26
N PRO A 188 6.53 11.65 -13.53
CA PRO A 188 6.19 13.07 -13.69
C PRO A 188 6.67 13.61 -15.05
N ALA A 189 6.10 14.71 -15.49
CA ALA A 189 6.49 15.37 -16.74
C ALA A 189 7.93 15.90 -16.70
N ASP A 190 8.39 16.34 -15.53
CA ASP A 190 9.76 16.82 -15.30
C ASP A 190 10.45 15.96 -14.22
N VAL A 191 11.54 15.32 -14.62
CA VAL A 191 12.40 14.49 -13.77
C VAL A 191 13.71 15.18 -13.38
N SER A 192 13.95 16.39 -13.87
CA SER A 192 15.23 17.10 -13.71
C SER A 192 15.60 17.31 -12.23
N THR A 193 14.60 17.51 -11.39
CA THR A 193 14.76 17.80 -9.97
C THR A 193 14.80 16.57 -9.07
N VAL A 194 14.63 15.36 -9.60
CA VAL A 194 14.75 14.11 -8.83
C VAL A 194 16.17 13.97 -8.29
N THR A 195 16.31 13.69 -6.99
CA THR A 195 17.60 13.49 -6.31
C THR A 195 17.74 12.07 -5.78
N ALA A 196 16.66 11.49 -5.27
CA ALA A 196 16.64 10.15 -4.74
C ALA A 196 16.65 9.09 -5.85
N PRO A 197 17.20 7.88 -5.63
CA PRO A 197 16.98 6.75 -6.50
C PRO A 197 15.50 6.39 -6.57
N VAL A 198 15.02 6.10 -7.78
CA VAL A 198 13.63 5.69 -8.03
C VAL A 198 13.60 4.25 -8.49
N TYR A 199 12.77 3.45 -7.86
CA TYR A 199 12.57 2.03 -8.18
C TYR A 199 11.14 1.81 -8.66
N GLY A 200 10.99 1.33 -9.89
CA GLY A 200 9.69 1.08 -10.51
C GLY A 200 9.27 -0.37 -10.45
N PHE A 201 7.98 -0.63 -10.26
CA PHE A 201 7.34 -1.95 -10.17
C PHE A 201 6.13 -1.94 -11.08
N TYR A 202 6.21 -2.59 -12.24
CA TYR A 202 5.24 -2.45 -13.32
C TYR A 202 4.61 -3.79 -13.71
N ALA A 203 3.34 -3.76 -14.08
CA ALA A 203 2.61 -4.94 -14.52
C ALA A 203 2.74 -5.14 -16.03
N GLY A 204 3.07 -6.35 -16.47
CA GLY A 204 3.21 -6.70 -17.89
C GLY A 204 1.92 -6.54 -18.70
N ASN A 205 0.77 -6.75 -18.04
CA ASN A 205 -0.55 -6.62 -18.66
C ASN A 205 -1.21 -5.24 -18.44
N ASP A 206 -0.45 -4.22 -17.99
CA ASP A 206 -0.92 -2.84 -17.89
C ASP A 206 -0.43 -2.00 -19.07
N ALA A 207 -1.09 -2.11 -20.20
CA ALA A 207 -0.72 -1.38 -21.43
C ALA A 207 -0.73 0.13 -21.23
N ARG A 208 -1.62 0.66 -20.38
CA ARG A 208 -1.75 2.11 -20.13
C ARG A 208 -0.50 2.68 -19.45
N ILE A 209 0.00 2.04 -18.40
CA ILE A 209 1.23 2.47 -17.71
C ILE A 209 2.45 2.03 -18.49
N GLY A 210 2.45 0.81 -19.05
CA GLY A 210 3.55 0.29 -19.86
C GLY A 210 3.94 1.21 -21.01
N ALA A 211 2.96 1.84 -21.68
CA ALA A 211 3.20 2.80 -22.75
C ALA A 211 3.98 4.07 -22.30
N THR A 212 3.99 4.40 -21.02
CA THR A 212 4.70 5.57 -20.47
C THR A 212 6.16 5.27 -20.13
N LEU A 213 6.54 4.01 -19.96
CA LEU A 213 7.85 3.61 -19.46
C LEU A 213 9.02 3.98 -20.38
N PRO A 214 8.96 3.78 -21.72
CA PRO A 214 10.09 4.12 -22.58
C PRO A 214 10.48 5.59 -22.49
N ALA A 215 9.49 6.49 -22.47
CA ALA A 215 9.73 7.92 -22.35
C ALA A 215 10.30 8.30 -20.98
N THR A 216 9.78 7.72 -19.91
CA THR A 216 10.26 7.93 -18.53
C THR A 216 11.71 7.45 -18.37
N VAL A 217 12.04 6.25 -18.88
CA VAL A 217 13.41 5.71 -18.86
C VAL A 217 14.37 6.63 -19.61
N ALA A 218 13.97 7.09 -20.80
CA ALA A 218 14.78 8.00 -21.60
C ALA A 218 15.02 9.34 -20.88
N ALA A 219 13.98 9.93 -20.29
CA ALA A 219 14.06 11.19 -19.56
C ALA A 219 14.96 11.08 -18.32
N MET A 220 14.79 10.05 -17.49
CA MET A 220 15.62 9.80 -16.30
C MET A 220 17.09 9.58 -16.67
N LYS A 221 17.35 8.81 -17.74
CA LYS A 221 18.69 8.59 -18.26
C LYS A 221 19.33 9.89 -18.76
N ALA A 222 18.59 10.69 -19.55
CA ALA A 222 19.07 11.96 -20.06
C ALA A 222 19.38 12.97 -18.94
N ALA A 223 18.59 12.94 -17.87
CA ALA A 223 18.81 13.77 -16.68
C ALA A 223 19.90 13.21 -15.72
N GLY A 224 20.53 12.07 -16.04
CA GLY A 224 21.54 11.43 -15.18
C GLY A 224 20.97 10.92 -13.84
N LYS A 225 19.67 10.57 -13.79
CA LYS A 225 18.99 10.14 -12.57
C LYS A 225 18.97 8.62 -12.45
N LYS A 226 19.04 8.11 -11.21
CA LYS A 226 18.94 6.68 -10.96
C LYS A 226 17.49 6.24 -11.04
N TYR A 227 17.17 5.39 -12.02
CA TYR A 227 15.87 4.78 -12.21
C TYR A 227 16.02 3.31 -12.56
N ASP A 228 15.39 2.45 -11.77
CA ASP A 228 15.44 0.99 -11.90
C ASP A 228 14.02 0.41 -11.98
N PRO A 229 13.41 0.39 -13.19
CA PRO A 229 12.10 -0.19 -13.41
C PRO A 229 12.18 -1.70 -13.65
N VAL A 230 11.30 -2.47 -13.02
CA VAL A 230 11.08 -3.91 -13.28
C VAL A 230 9.64 -4.11 -13.70
N THR A 231 9.44 -4.92 -14.74
CA THR A 231 8.10 -5.33 -15.22
C THR A 231 7.89 -6.79 -14.88
N TYR A 232 6.73 -7.09 -14.27
CA TYR A 232 6.32 -8.42 -13.84
C TYR A 232 5.35 -9.01 -14.87
N ASP A 233 5.80 -10.03 -15.58
CA ASP A 233 5.02 -10.66 -16.64
C ASP A 233 3.75 -11.33 -16.11
N GLY A 234 2.67 -11.25 -16.88
CA GLY A 234 1.36 -11.83 -16.51
C GLY A 234 0.61 -11.07 -15.42
N ALA A 235 1.22 -10.08 -14.79
CA ALA A 235 0.56 -9.27 -13.76
C ALA A 235 -0.32 -8.19 -14.39
N GLY A 236 -1.47 -7.91 -13.76
CA GLY A 236 -2.34 -6.78 -14.06
C GLY A 236 -2.05 -5.57 -13.20
N HIS A 237 -2.63 -4.42 -13.59
CA HIS A 237 -2.60 -3.20 -12.77
C HIS A 237 -3.10 -3.48 -11.34
N GLY A 238 -2.44 -2.96 -10.33
CA GLY A 238 -2.83 -3.17 -8.93
C GLY A 238 -2.44 -4.55 -8.38
N PHE A 239 -1.46 -5.23 -8.97
CA PHE A 239 -1.06 -6.59 -8.59
C PHE A 239 -0.68 -6.74 -7.12
N MET A 240 -0.19 -5.69 -6.45
CA MET A 240 0.13 -5.76 -5.02
C MET A 240 -1.12 -6.09 -4.19
N ARG A 241 -2.21 -5.40 -4.43
CA ARG A 241 -3.49 -5.67 -3.75
C ARG A 241 -4.18 -6.91 -4.31
N ALA A 242 -4.26 -7.04 -5.64
CA ALA A 242 -4.94 -8.16 -6.28
C ALA A 242 -4.25 -9.51 -6.02
N GLY A 243 -2.93 -9.54 -5.87
CA GLY A 243 -2.18 -10.76 -5.58
C GLY A 243 -2.37 -11.28 -4.16
N GLU A 244 -2.84 -10.44 -3.24
CA GLU A 244 -3.18 -10.82 -1.86
C GLU A 244 -4.65 -11.21 -1.68
N ASP A 245 -5.51 -10.76 -2.59
CA ASP A 245 -6.94 -11.03 -2.53
C ASP A 245 -7.19 -12.55 -2.68
N PRO A 246 -7.84 -13.20 -1.69
CA PRO A 246 -8.20 -14.62 -1.80
C PRO A 246 -9.07 -14.95 -3.01
N ALA A 247 -9.79 -13.95 -3.56
CA ALA A 247 -10.60 -14.08 -4.76
C ALA A 247 -9.80 -13.90 -6.07
N ASN A 248 -8.49 -13.64 -5.98
CA ASN A 248 -7.67 -13.45 -7.19
C ASN A 248 -7.58 -14.72 -8.04
N THR A 249 -7.95 -14.59 -9.31
CA THR A 249 -7.92 -15.69 -10.30
C THR A 249 -6.78 -15.54 -11.32
N VAL A 250 -5.95 -14.47 -11.20
CA VAL A 250 -4.84 -14.21 -12.12
C VAL A 250 -3.52 -14.64 -11.46
N PRO A 251 -2.94 -15.79 -11.82
CA PRO A 251 -1.74 -16.30 -11.15
C PRO A 251 -0.56 -15.30 -11.16
N GLY A 252 -0.38 -14.56 -12.27
CA GLY A 252 0.65 -13.56 -12.41
C GLY A 252 0.58 -12.43 -11.37
N ASN A 253 -0.61 -12.09 -10.85
CA ASN A 253 -0.75 -11.09 -9.80
C ASN A 253 -0.11 -11.55 -8.49
N LYS A 254 -0.32 -12.82 -8.11
CA LYS A 254 0.26 -13.35 -6.88
C LYS A 254 1.80 -13.42 -6.98
N THR A 255 2.31 -13.96 -8.08
CA THR A 255 3.76 -14.03 -8.32
C THR A 255 4.38 -12.62 -8.28
N ALA A 256 3.80 -11.66 -8.99
CA ALA A 256 4.28 -10.28 -9.02
C ALA A 256 4.20 -9.59 -7.65
N ARG A 257 3.16 -9.89 -6.87
CA ARG A 257 3.04 -9.39 -5.48
C ARG A 257 4.18 -9.91 -4.63
N ASP A 258 4.43 -11.21 -4.64
CA ASP A 258 5.45 -11.83 -3.80
C ASP A 258 6.85 -11.35 -4.19
N GLU A 259 7.18 -11.34 -5.48
CA GLU A 259 8.46 -10.84 -6.01
C GLU A 259 8.62 -9.32 -5.80
N GLY A 260 7.55 -8.55 -6.05
CA GLY A 260 7.55 -7.10 -5.87
C GLY A 260 7.75 -6.70 -4.42
N PHE A 261 7.06 -7.37 -3.48
CA PHE A 261 7.24 -7.12 -2.05
C PHE A 261 8.65 -7.51 -1.59
N ALA A 262 9.15 -8.67 -2.00
CA ALA A 262 10.51 -9.09 -1.66
C ALA A 262 11.56 -8.10 -2.19
N ARG A 263 11.39 -7.59 -3.42
CA ARG A 263 12.27 -6.56 -3.99
C ARG A 263 12.17 -5.23 -3.22
N LEU A 264 10.96 -4.79 -2.86
CA LEU A 264 10.77 -3.58 -2.06
C LEU A 264 11.51 -3.68 -0.73
N VAL A 265 11.29 -4.76 0.01
CA VAL A 265 11.92 -5.00 1.31
C VAL A 265 13.45 -5.04 1.19
N LYS A 266 13.98 -5.75 0.19
CA LYS A 266 15.42 -5.79 -0.09
C LYS A 266 16.01 -4.41 -0.29
N LEU A 267 15.39 -3.59 -1.17
CA LEU A 267 15.85 -2.23 -1.47
C LEU A 267 15.75 -1.29 -0.28
N LEU A 268 14.71 -1.45 0.56
CA LEU A 268 14.58 -0.71 1.83
C LEU A 268 15.70 -1.07 2.81
N TYR A 269 16.11 -2.34 2.89
CA TYR A 269 17.26 -2.74 3.72
C TYR A 269 18.60 -2.23 3.16
N GLU A 270 18.78 -2.20 1.84
CA GLU A 270 19.95 -1.59 1.21
C GLU A 270 20.02 -0.08 1.54
N MET A 271 18.90 0.64 1.48
CA MET A 271 18.79 2.03 1.91
C MET A 271 19.16 2.19 3.38
N LYS A 272 18.69 1.30 4.26
CA LYS A 272 19.02 1.31 5.68
C LYS A 272 20.53 1.15 5.91
N SER A 273 21.20 0.29 5.17
CA SER A 273 22.62 -0.04 5.31
C SER A 273 23.55 1.03 4.73
N ALA A 274 23.15 1.74 3.68
CA ALA A 274 23.98 2.73 2.98
C ALA A 274 24.43 3.93 3.86
N GLY A 275 23.87 4.11 5.06
CA GLY A 275 24.29 5.13 6.03
C GLY A 275 25.27 4.64 7.10
N VAL A 276 25.51 3.34 7.18
CA VAL A 276 26.38 2.74 8.21
C VAL A 276 27.82 2.60 7.71
N ALA A 277 28.05 2.61 6.39
CA ALA A 277 29.35 2.46 5.77
C ALA A 277 30.32 3.65 5.98
N GLY A 278 29.90 4.72 6.66
CA GLY A 278 30.73 5.88 7.03
C GLY A 278 31.48 5.74 8.36
N ASN A 279 31.14 4.79 9.23
CA ASN A 279 31.80 4.56 10.50
C ASN A 279 31.82 3.07 10.85
N SER A 280 32.92 2.41 10.53
CA SER A 280 33.34 1.07 10.94
C SER A 280 33.25 -0.01 9.85
N ILE A 281 34.44 -0.42 9.43
CA ILE A 281 34.72 -1.71 8.80
C ILE A 281 34.53 -2.78 9.89
N GLU A 282 33.32 -3.36 9.96
CA GLU A 282 33.11 -4.68 10.57
C GLU A 282 32.29 -5.52 9.61
N SER A 283 32.89 -6.65 9.22
CA SER A 283 32.28 -7.65 8.34
C SER A 283 31.00 -8.19 8.97
N PRO A 284 29.94 -8.48 8.16
CA PRO A 284 28.68 -9.00 8.68
C PRO A 284 28.91 -10.39 9.28
N THR A 285 28.75 -10.48 10.60
CA THR A 285 28.73 -11.70 11.35
C THR A 285 27.56 -12.62 10.98
N THR A 286 27.76 -13.90 11.18
CA THR A 286 26.99 -15.11 10.90
C THR A 286 25.47 -15.05 11.10
N ALA A 287 24.93 -14.06 11.82
CA ALA A 287 23.51 -13.91 12.14
C ALA A 287 22.59 -13.59 10.93
N ALA A 288 23.11 -12.97 9.87
CA ALA A 288 22.33 -12.71 8.66
C ALA A 288 22.18 -13.97 7.77
N ARG A 289 23.14 -14.90 7.86
CA ARG A 289 23.06 -16.20 7.17
C ARG A 289 22.05 -17.16 7.81
N ASP A 290 21.85 -17.05 9.12
CA ASP A 290 20.92 -17.93 9.84
C ASP A 290 19.45 -17.53 9.61
N LYS A 291 19.15 -16.25 9.39
CA LYS A 291 17.78 -15.82 9.03
C LYS A 291 17.38 -16.22 7.60
N ALA A 292 18.29 -16.18 6.64
CA ALA A 292 18.03 -16.68 5.28
C ALA A 292 17.76 -18.19 5.27
N LYS A 293 18.47 -18.96 6.09
CA LYS A 293 18.21 -20.39 6.28
C LYS A 293 16.89 -20.69 6.98
N LEU A 294 16.42 -19.82 7.87
CA LEU A 294 15.14 -20.00 8.55
C LEU A 294 13.95 -19.83 7.60
N VAL A 295 14.05 -18.95 6.62
CA VAL A 295 13.03 -18.76 5.58
C VAL A 295 12.98 -19.96 4.63
N GLU A 296 14.12 -20.53 4.25
CA GLU A 296 14.16 -21.75 3.44
C GLU A 296 13.64 -22.99 4.20
N CYS A 297 13.86 -23.10 5.51
CA CYS A 297 13.29 -24.18 6.31
C CYS A 297 11.77 -24.09 6.48
N HIS A 298 11.19 -22.89 6.53
CA HIS A 298 9.72 -22.72 6.62
C HIS A 298 9.01 -23.09 5.32
N THR A 299 9.60 -22.78 4.16
CA THR A 299 9.05 -23.19 2.85
C THR A 299 9.16 -24.69 2.61
N ALA A 300 10.20 -25.36 3.10
CA ALA A 300 10.35 -26.81 2.99
C ALA A 300 9.37 -27.59 3.91
N ALA A 301 9.04 -27.06 5.08
CA ALA A 301 8.13 -27.71 6.02
C ALA A 301 6.67 -27.70 5.55
N ILE A 302 6.26 -26.68 4.78
CA ILE A 302 4.90 -26.60 4.21
C ILE A 302 4.73 -27.58 3.02
N ALA A 303 5.80 -27.83 2.24
CA ALA A 303 5.75 -28.72 1.10
C ALA A 303 5.70 -30.22 1.49
N SER A 304 6.14 -30.61 2.71
CA SER A 304 6.12 -32.01 3.16
C SER A 304 4.80 -32.42 3.83
N SER A 305 3.95 -31.48 4.23
CA SER A 305 2.66 -31.77 4.89
C SER A 305 1.53 -32.06 3.92
N THR A 306 1.68 -31.80 2.61
CA THR A 306 0.65 -32.06 1.58
C THR A 306 0.83 -33.37 0.81
N ALA A 307 1.85 -34.17 1.13
CA ALA A 307 2.13 -35.46 0.45
C ALA A 307 1.67 -36.71 1.22
N SER A 308 0.89 -36.53 2.31
CA SER A 308 0.34 -37.67 3.09
C SER A 308 -1.11 -37.37 3.49
N MET A 309 -2.02 -37.35 2.51
CA MET A 309 -3.44 -37.65 2.63
C MET A 309 -3.96 -38.09 1.26
#